data_c3286c33948d0814acba0d1ff7859e3a
#
_entry.id   c3286c33948d0814acba0d1ff7859e3a
#
_cell.length_a   1.000
_cell.length_b   1.000
_cell.length_c   1.000
_cell.angle_alpha   90.00
_cell.angle_beta   90.00
_cell.angle_gamma   90.00
#
_symmetry.space_group_name_H-M   'P 1'
#
loop_
_entity.id
_entity.type
_entity.pdbx_description
1 polymer ?
#
loop_
_entity_poly.entity_id
_entity_poly.type
_entity_poly.pdbx_seq_one_letter_code
_entity_poly.pdbx_strand_id
1 'polypeptide(L)'
;AQVLQSPLALPSAPAWTIIEQRVDSTQAQPELHLKASRTVPYGAPLPESYVTAETPSPELDLHFPTAVTVRTEGNRTYYEFRRTYQARRFGEYDITESPWLWDADLETKAIDSGLVNLSPDERRKYLEQLAAAFSLKHWRMNRNALAELVRSGSLEAATMDLIAARAAEHFERTLTTEFLFRTMQQSDETVTLTLDSLEAAFAETFRARLAEAVGTPAAAVLEQFEAALERVHRDQRITEVLSSDEFSIRLNLPGTIIESNGLLSPEEPGTVRWSFEGKKLHDADLPLYALSVVAR
;
A
#
# COMPACT_ATOMS: atom_id res chain seq x y z
N ALA A 1 4.42 21.20 -16.36
CA ALA A 1 3.20 20.57 -15.85
C ALA A 1 3.52 19.11 -15.61
N GLN A 2 3.65 18.66 -14.35
CA GLN A 2 3.70 17.24 -14.03
C GLN A 2 2.36 16.65 -14.44
N VAL A 3 2.40 15.68 -15.35
CA VAL A 3 1.21 14.89 -15.67
C VAL A 3 1.00 13.96 -14.48
N LEU A 4 -0.08 14.17 -13.74
CA LEU A 4 -0.51 13.21 -12.72
C LEU A 4 -0.75 11.88 -13.41
N GLN A 5 0.06 10.92 -13.08
CA GLN A 5 -0.13 9.53 -13.49
C GLN A 5 -0.62 8.76 -12.27
N SER A 6 -1.71 8.04 -12.42
CA SER A 6 -2.08 7.04 -11.42
C SER A 6 -0.89 6.07 -11.27
N PRO A 7 -0.53 5.65 -10.04
CA PRO A 7 0.51 4.64 -9.83
C PRO A 7 0.12 3.30 -10.46
N LEU A 8 -1.17 3.10 -10.74
CA LEU A 8 -1.71 1.93 -11.42
C LEU A 8 -2.27 2.33 -12.78
N ALA A 9 -1.90 1.59 -13.82
CA ALA A 9 -2.54 1.69 -15.13
C ALA A 9 -3.75 0.75 -15.21
N LEU A 10 -4.79 1.15 -15.94
CA LEU A 10 -5.82 0.21 -16.33
C LEU A 10 -5.16 -0.95 -17.09
N PRO A 11 -5.61 -2.22 -16.85
CA PRO A 11 -5.08 -3.36 -17.57
C PRO A 11 -5.13 -3.08 -19.07
N SER A 12 -4.02 -3.31 -19.76
CA SER A 12 -3.84 -2.96 -21.16
C SER A 12 -4.97 -3.52 -22.03
N ALA A 13 -5.38 -2.67 -23.00
CA ALA A 13 -6.38 -2.99 -24.01
C ALA A 13 -6.18 -4.39 -24.67
N PRO A 14 -7.23 -5.00 -25.23
CA PRO A 14 -8.20 -4.26 -26.02
C PRO A 14 -9.57 -4.12 -25.37
N ALA A 15 -9.67 -3.76 -24.13
CA ALA A 15 -10.84 -4.14 -23.42
C ALA A 15 -11.58 -3.04 -22.66
N TRP A 16 -10.98 -1.89 -22.42
CA TRP A 16 -11.59 -0.81 -21.69
C TRP A 16 -11.97 0.35 -22.61
N THR A 17 -13.22 0.82 -22.48
CA THR A 17 -13.63 2.10 -23.08
C THR A 17 -13.48 3.16 -22.00
N ILE A 18 -12.55 4.10 -22.19
CA ILE A 18 -12.40 5.26 -21.33
C ILE A 18 -13.59 6.19 -21.60
N ILE A 19 -14.41 6.43 -20.56
CA ILE A 19 -15.60 7.28 -20.65
C ILE A 19 -15.23 8.70 -20.25
N GLU A 20 -14.40 8.86 -19.23
CA GLU A 20 -13.97 10.15 -18.70
C GLU A 20 -12.55 10.02 -18.18
N GLN A 21 -11.71 10.99 -18.52
CA GLN A 21 -10.40 11.17 -17.93
C GLN A 21 -10.17 12.67 -17.79
N ARG A 22 -10.05 13.14 -16.56
CA ARG A 22 -9.77 14.55 -16.27
C ARG A 22 -8.82 14.68 -15.08
N VAL A 23 -8.04 15.74 -15.09
CA VAL A 23 -7.22 16.15 -13.95
C VAL A 23 -7.88 17.39 -13.36
N ASP A 24 -8.27 17.34 -12.11
CA ASP A 24 -8.70 18.50 -11.36
C ASP A 24 -7.49 19.12 -10.67
N SER A 25 -7.08 20.29 -11.14
CA SER A 25 -5.97 21.08 -10.57
C SER A 25 -6.43 22.28 -9.77
N THR A 26 -7.69 22.34 -9.40
CA THR A 26 -8.24 23.45 -8.60
C THR A 26 -7.92 23.30 -7.11
N GLN A 27 -7.56 22.10 -6.68
CA GLN A 27 -7.16 21.78 -5.32
C GLN A 27 -5.64 21.94 -5.13
N ALA A 28 -5.19 22.02 -3.87
CA ALA A 28 -3.77 22.10 -3.52
C ALA A 28 -2.98 20.85 -3.99
N GLN A 29 -3.66 19.70 -4.02
CA GLN A 29 -3.18 18.47 -4.64
C GLN A 29 -4.08 18.14 -5.82
N PRO A 30 -3.53 18.04 -7.03
CA PRO A 30 -4.30 17.69 -8.21
C PRO A 30 -4.86 16.27 -8.14
N GLU A 31 -6.12 16.08 -8.54
CA GLU A 31 -6.79 14.79 -8.54
C GLU A 31 -7.00 14.26 -9.96
N LEU A 32 -6.72 12.98 -10.19
CA LEU A 32 -7.02 12.28 -11.44
C LEU A 32 -8.35 11.54 -11.32
N HIS A 33 -9.34 11.95 -12.12
CA HIS A 33 -10.60 11.22 -12.27
C HIS A 33 -10.54 10.35 -13.52
N LEU A 34 -10.66 9.04 -13.32
CA LEU A 34 -10.68 8.07 -14.42
C LEU A 34 -11.96 7.23 -14.35
N LYS A 35 -12.73 7.23 -15.44
CA LYS A 35 -13.90 6.37 -15.59
C LYS A 35 -13.76 5.53 -16.85
N ALA A 36 -13.82 4.22 -16.68
CA ALA A 36 -13.75 3.28 -17.78
C ALA A 36 -14.81 2.19 -17.64
N SER A 37 -15.26 1.63 -18.77
CA SER A 37 -16.19 0.51 -18.80
C SER A 37 -15.68 -0.62 -19.66
N ARG A 38 -16.16 -1.81 -19.40
CA ARG A 38 -15.92 -3.01 -20.20
C ARG A 38 -17.13 -3.92 -20.17
N THR A 39 -17.51 -4.43 -21.34
CA THR A 39 -18.47 -5.55 -21.43
C THR A 39 -17.66 -6.81 -21.69
N VAL A 40 -17.86 -7.82 -20.86
CA VAL A 40 -17.13 -9.09 -20.96
C VAL A 40 -18.12 -10.20 -21.31
N PRO A 41 -17.95 -10.86 -22.46
CA PRO A 41 -18.73 -12.05 -22.79
C PRO A 41 -18.53 -13.15 -21.75
N TYR A 42 -19.60 -13.91 -21.48
CA TYR A 42 -19.48 -15.06 -20.58
C TYR A 42 -18.39 -16.04 -21.07
N GLY A 43 -17.57 -16.49 -20.15
CA GLY A 43 -16.44 -17.40 -20.42
C GLY A 43 -15.16 -16.72 -20.94
N ALA A 44 -15.20 -15.42 -21.22
CA ALA A 44 -13.98 -14.69 -21.52
C ALA A 44 -13.17 -14.39 -20.24
N PRO A 45 -11.82 -14.33 -20.32
CA PRO A 45 -10.99 -14.02 -19.16
C PRO A 45 -11.32 -12.61 -18.64
N LEU A 46 -11.44 -12.50 -17.33
CA LEU A 46 -11.59 -11.23 -16.62
C LEU A 46 -10.23 -10.68 -16.24
N PRO A 47 -10.07 -9.35 -16.16
CA PRO A 47 -8.85 -8.78 -15.62
C PRO A 47 -8.76 -9.13 -14.12
N GLU A 48 -7.54 -9.47 -13.68
CA GLU A 48 -7.26 -9.91 -12.32
C GLU A 48 -6.25 -9.01 -11.59
N SER A 49 -5.76 -7.97 -12.27
CA SER A 49 -4.87 -6.97 -11.67
C SER A 49 -4.96 -5.62 -12.37
N TYR A 50 -4.64 -4.56 -11.64
CA TYR A 50 -4.15 -3.29 -12.21
C TYR A 50 -2.63 -3.31 -12.16
N VAL A 51 -1.99 -3.10 -13.32
CA VAL A 51 -0.53 -3.11 -13.44
C VAL A 51 0.07 -1.79 -12.98
N THR A 52 1.29 -1.84 -12.45
CA THR A 52 2.06 -0.63 -12.14
C THR A 52 2.43 0.14 -13.41
N ALA A 53 2.20 1.46 -13.40
CA ALA A 53 2.31 2.30 -14.59
C ALA A 53 3.76 2.55 -15.04
N GLU A 54 4.71 2.66 -14.09
CA GLU A 54 6.08 3.10 -14.39
C GLU A 54 7.00 1.98 -14.86
N THR A 55 6.90 0.82 -14.25
CA THR A 55 7.70 -0.36 -14.61
C THR A 55 6.88 -1.60 -14.31
N PRO A 56 6.61 -2.45 -15.30
CA PRO A 56 5.87 -3.68 -15.06
C PRO A 56 6.58 -4.53 -14.00
N SER A 57 5.96 -4.67 -12.86
CA SER A 57 6.42 -5.47 -11.73
C SER A 57 5.21 -6.19 -11.16
N PRO A 58 4.94 -7.44 -11.62
CA PRO A 58 3.74 -8.17 -11.25
C PRO A 58 3.52 -8.28 -9.74
N GLU A 59 4.59 -8.32 -8.96
CA GLU A 59 4.56 -8.34 -7.50
C GLU A 59 4.04 -7.04 -6.87
N LEU A 60 4.06 -5.93 -7.62
CA LEU A 60 3.58 -4.62 -7.18
C LEU A 60 2.17 -4.30 -7.67
N ASP A 61 1.62 -5.14 -8.54
CA ASP A 61 0.28 -4.95 -9.09
C ASP A 61 -0.79 -5.06 -8.00
N LEU A 62 -1.88 -4.32 -8.16
CA LEU A 62 -3.06 -4.51 -7.33
C LEU A 62 -3.86 -5.70 -7.88
N HIS A 63 -3.73 -6.85 -7.21
CA HIS A 63 -4.40 -8.08 -7.61
C HIS A 63 -5.84 -8.14 -7.11
N PHE A 64 -6.73 -8.62 -7.98
CA PHE A 64 -8.14 -8.85 -7.67
C PHE A 64 -8.67 -10.07 -8.44
N PRO A 65 -8.32 -11.31 -8.04
CA PRO A 65 -8.87 -12.50 -8.66
C PRO A 65 -10.39 -12.41 -8.77
N THR A 66 -10.88 -12.68 -9.98
CA THR A 66 -12.28 -12.46 -10.34
C THR A 66 -12.85 -13.72 -10.96
N ALA A 67 -14.02 -14.16 -10.49
CA ALA A 67 -14.76 -15.29 -11.04
C ALA A 67 -16.21 -14.93 -11.33
N VAL A 68 -16.72 -15.43 -12.44
CA VAL A 68 -18.15 -15.44 -12.75
C VAL A 68 -18.58 -16.87 -13.02
N THR A 69 -19.49 -17.38 -12.20
CA THR A 69 -20.07 -18.71 -12.38
C THR A 69 -21.53 -18.62 -12.81
N VAL A 70 -21.94 -19.52 -13.68
CA VAL A 70 -23.33 -19.61 -14.14
C VAL A 70 -23.84 -21.01 -13.89
N ARG A 71 -25.00 -21.11 -13.23
CA ARG A 71 -25.69 -22.37 -12.97
C ARG A 71 -27.19 -22.27 -13.34
N THR A 72 -27.74 -23.36 -13.87
CA THR A 72 -29.18 -23.42 -14.20
C THR A 72 -29.84 -24.46 -13.31
N GLU A 73 -30.94 -24.07 -12.68
CA GLU A 73 -31.77 -24.93 -11.83
C GLU A 73 -33.25 -24.78 -12.24
N GLY A 74 -33.78 -25.81 -12.85
CA GLY A 74 -35.15 -25.78 -13.41
C GLY A 74 -35.28 -24.69 -14.47
N ASN A 75 -36.20 -23.74 -14.22
CA ASN A 75 -36.47 -22.59 -15.10
C ASN A 75 -35.71 -21.31 -14.69
N ARG A 76 -34.68 -21.42 -13.87
CA ARG A 76 -33.87 -20.28 -13.39
C ARG A 76 -32.44 -20.44 -13.77
N THR A 77 -31.80 -19.32 -14.18
CA THR A 77 -30.38 -19.23 -14.41
C THR A 77 -29.79 -18.22 -13.42
N TYR A 78 -28.78 -18.64 -12.67
CA TYR A 78 -28.12 -17.85 -11.67
C TYR A 78 -26.76 -17.43 -12.21
N TYR A 79 -26.37 -16.17 -11.98
CA TYR A 79 -25.06 -15.59 -12.28
C TYR A 79 -24.45 -15.13 -10.98
N GLU A 80 -23.30 -15.70 -10.61
CA GLU A 80 -22.57 -15.38 -9.39
C GLU A 80 -21.25 -14.70 -9.76
N PHE A 81 -21.04 -13.50 -9.24
CA PHE A 81 -19.80 -12.73 -9.36
C PHE A 81 -19.07 -12.72 -8.02
N ARG A 82 -17.78 -13.01 -8.06
CA ARG A 82 -16.85 -12.88 -6.93
C ARG A 82 -15.58 -12.20 -7.40
N ARG A 83 -15.16 -11.20 -6.65
CA ARG A 83 -13.86 -10.53 -6.82
C ARG A 83 -13.28 -10.29 -5.44
N THR A 84 -11.97 -10.52 -5.28
CA THR A 84 -11.29 -10.21 -4.01
C THR A 84 -10.10 -9.33 -4.31
N TYR A 85 -10.14 -8.08 -3.89
CA TYR A 85 -8.95 -7.23 -3.87
C TYR A 85 -8.03 -7.71 -2.76
N GLN A 86 -6.79 -8.06 -3.11
CA GLN A 86 -5.81 -8.58 -2.17
C GLN A 86 -5.20 -7.45 -1.33
N ALA A 87 -5.00 -7.73 -0.05
CA ALA A 87 -4.36 -6.82 0.88
C ALA A 87 -2.90 -6.52 0.48
N ARG A 88 -2.47 -5.28 0.74
CA ARG A 88 -1.11 -4.80 0.45
C ARG A 88 -0.16 -4.85 1.65
N ARG A 89 -0.64 -5.29 2.83
CA ARG A 89 0.15 -5.44 4.07
C ARG A 89 0.85 -4.15 4.51
N PHE A 90 0.20 -3.02 4.35
CA PHE A 90 0.78 -1.70 4.66
C PHE A 90 1.03 -1.49 6.15
N GLY A 91 0.19 -2.02 7.04
CA GLY A 91 0.37 -1.93 8.50
C GLY A 91 1.68 -2.54 9.01
N GLU A 92 2.38 -3.32 8.16
CA GLU A 92 3.74 -3.73 8.44
C GLU A 92 4.73 -2.54 8.47
N TYR A 93 4.40 -1.43 7.79
CA TYR A 93 5.27 -0.25 7.65
C TYR A 93 4.76 1.00 8.36
N ASP A 94 3.46 1.09 8.63
CA ASP A 94 2.85 2.25 9.26
C ASP A 94 2.24 1.92 10.62
N ILE A 95 2.86 2.42 11.69
CA ILE A 95 2.37 2.23 13.06
C ILE A 95 1.36 3.29 13.50
N THR A 96 1.15 4.33 12.70
CA THR A 96 0.21 5.42 13.04
C THR A 96 -1.23 4.90 13.12
N GLU A 97 -1.52 3.78 12.45
CA GLU A 97 -2.80 3.09 12.52
C GLU A 97 -2.94 2.18 13.78
N SER A 98 -1.90 2.07 14.61
CA SER A 98 -1.90 1.26 15.84
C SER A 98 -2.22 2.11 17.07
N PRO A 99 -3.46 2.07 17.63
CA PRO A 99 -3.85 2.95 18.74
C PRO A 99 -3.01 2.83 20.01
N TRP A 100 -2.31 1.70 20.20
CA TRP A 100 -1.40 1.45 21.33
C TRP A 100 0.02 1.93 21.12
N LEU A 101 0.39 2.25 19.87
CA LEU A 101 1.71 2.76 19.51
C LEU A 101 1.67 4.23 19.09
N TRP A 102 0.50 4.73 18.69
CA TRP A 102 0.32 6.09 18.19
C TRP A 102 -0.85 6.81 18.89
N ASP A 103 -0.58 7.99 19.42
CA ASP A 103 -1.57 8.86 20.05
C ASP A 103 -1.95 9.98 19.06
N ALA A 104 -3.02 9.76 18.30
CA ALA A 104 -3.49 10.68 17.28
C ALA A 104 -3.96 12.03 17.85
N ASP A 105 -4.46 12.05 19.10
CA ASP A 105 -4.85 13.31 19.75
C ASP A 105 -3.61 14.16 20.05
N LEU A 106 -2.54 13.51 20.48
CA LEU A 106 -1.27 14.18 20.74
C LEU A 106 -0.61 14.67 19.45
N GLU A 107 -0.70 13.91 18.36
CA GLU A 107 -0.26 14.32 17.03
C GLU A 107 -1.02 15.57 16.57
N THR A 108 -2.36 15.54 16.61
CA THR A 108 -3.21 16.68 16.24
C THR A 108 -2.83 17.92 17.06
N LYS A 109 -2.63 17.76 18.36
CA LYS A 109 -2.19 18.85 19.24
C LYS A 109 -0.81 19.38 18.85
N ALA A 110 0.14 18.50 18.48
CA ALA A 110 1.48 18.90 18.07
C ALA A 110 1.46 19.68 16.74
N ILE A 111 0.60 19.27 15.79
CA ILE A 111 0.41 19.96 14.51
C ILE A 111 -0.24 21.32 14.72
N ASP A 112 -1.35 21.39 15.46
CA ASP A 112 -2.14 22.62 15.61
C ASP A 112 -1.43 23.69 16.45
N SER A 113 -0.76 23.29 17.51
CA SER A 113 -0.11 24.22 18.43
C SER A 113 1.39 24.40 18.22
N GLY A 114 2.03 23.50 17.49
CA GLY A 114 3.47 23.40 17.33
C GLY A 114 4.18 22.75 18.55
N LEU A 115 5.28 22.04 18.30
CA LEU A 115 6.03 21.31 19.32
C LEU A 115 6.49 22.15 20.51
N VAL A 116 6.78 23.43 20.29
CA VAL A 116 7.27 24.33 21.34
C VAL A 116 6.20 24.67 22.37
N ASN A 117 4.93 24.55 22.01
CA ASN A 117 3.78 24.86 22.87
C ASN A 117 3.23 23.63 23.60
N LEU A 118 3.74 22.44 23.33
CA LEU A 118 3.45 21.26 24.14
C LEU A 118 4.14 21.34 25.50
N SER A 119 3.51 20.75 26.51
CA SER A 119 4.20 20.55 27.80
C SER A 119 5.44 19.65 27.60
N PRO A 120 6.44 19.72 28.49
CA PRO A 120 7.66 18.91 28.37
C PRO A 120 7.36 17.41 28.28
N ASP A 121 6.37 16.89 29.01
CA ASP A 121 6.01 15.48 28.98
C ASP A 121 5.26 15.09 27.70
N GLU A 122 4.34 15.89 27.21
CA GLU A 122 3.67 15.67 25.93
C GLU A 122 4.66 15.71 24.78
N ARG A 123 5.56 16.67 24.77
CA ARG A 123 6.61 16.79 23.75
C ARG A 123 7.51 15.57 23.74
N ARG A 124 7.97 15.12 24.92
CA ARG A 124 8.78 13.91 25.04
C ARG A 124 8.03 12.71 24.48
N LYS A 125 6.78 12.48 24.92
CA LYS A 125 5.94 11.36 24.46
C LYS A 125 5.77 11.38 22.93
N TYR A 126 5.48 12.55 22.34
CA TYR A 126 5.32 12.67 20.91
C TYR A 126 6.60 12.34 20.13
N LEU A 127 7.75 12.84 20.59
CA LEU A 127 9.04 12.55 19.96
C LEU A 127 9.46 11.08 20.12
N GLU A 128 9.12 10.43 21.23
CA GLU A 128 9.32 8.99 21.41
C GLU A 128 8.47 8.18 20.43
N GLN A 129 7.24 8.59 20.17
CA GLN A 129 6.36 7.96 19.18
C GLN A 129 6.90 8.17 17.76
N LEU A 130 7.33 9.37 17.40
CA LEU A 130 7.98 9.65 16.10
C LEU A 130 9.23 8.80 15.91
N ALA A 131 10.09 8.71 16.93
CA ALA A 131 11.29 7.88 16.88
C ALA A 131 10.95 6.41 16.66
N ALA A 132 9.95 5.91 17.39
CA ALA A 132 9.49 4.52 17.25
C ALA A 132 8.88 4.26 15.87
N ALA A 133 8.03 5.15 15.36
CA ALA A 133 7.42 5.03 14.05
C ALA A 133 8.48 4.98 12.95
N PHE A 134 9.39 5.94 12.93
CA PHE A 134 10.45 6.00 11.95
C PHE A 134 11.37 4.78 12.00
N SER A 135 11.86 4.43 13.19
CA SER A 135 12.74 3.28 13.36
C SER A 135 12.08 1.97 12.94
N LEU A 136 10.81 1.76 13.33
CA LEU A 136 10.09 0.54 13.03
C LEU A 136 9.80 0.41 11.53
N LYS A 137 9.39 1.50 10.87
CA LYS A 137 9.16 1.53 9.42
C LYS A 137 10.43 1.07 8.69
N HIS A 138 11.55 1.75 8.89
CA HIS A 138 12.78 1.47 8.17
C HIS A 138 13.41 0.12 8.56
N TRP A 139 13.29 -0.28 9.83
CA TRP A 139 13.71 -1.62 10.25
C TRP A 139 12.93 -2.70 9.52
N ARG A 140 11.59 -2.59 9.42
CA ARG A 140 10.75 -3.56 8.72
C ARG A 140 11.04 -3.61 7.23
N MET A 141 11.21 -2.45 6.58
CA MET A 141 11.55 -2.38 5.16
C MET A 141 12.86 -3.13 4.85
N ASN A 142 13.91 -2.84 5.62
CA ASN A 142 15.21 -3.50 5.43
C ASN A 142 15.14 -4.99 5.79
N ARG A 143 14.41 -5.36 6.86
CA ARG A 143 14.20 -6.77 7.23
C ARG A 143 13.42 -7.53 6.15
N ASN A 144 12.43 -6.93 5.52
CA ASN A 144 11.68 -7.53 4.42
C ASN A 144 12.56 -7.73 3.19
N ALA A 145 13.46 -6.79 2.88
CA ALA A 145 14.48 -6.98 1.84
C ALA A 145 15.41 -8.16 2.16
N LEU A 146 15.89 -8.28 3.41
CA LEU A 146 16.67 -9.46 3.82
C LEU A 146 15.86 -10.77 3.74
N ALA A 147 14.57 -10.74 4.05
CA ALA A 147 13.69 -11.92 3.95
C ALA A 147 13.54 -12.40 2.50
N GLU A 148 13.66 -11.53 1.50
CA GLU A 148 13.73 -11.94 0.09
C GLU A 148 15.01 -12.73 -0.20
N LEU A 149 16.14 -12.34 0.37
CA LEU A 149 17.39 -13.07 0.24
C LEU A 149 17.28 -14.46 0.88
N VAL A 150 16.60 -14.56 2.02
CA VAL A 150 16.34 -15.86 2.65
C VAL A 150 15.46 -16.74 1.74
N ARG A 151 14.41 -16.20 1.17
CA ARG A 151 13.52 -16.91 0.24
C ARG A 151 14.24 -17.39 -1.04
N SER A 152 15.19 -16.61 -1.54
CA SER A 152 16.03 -16.97 -2.70
C SER A 152 17.15 -17.97 -2.35
N GLY A 153 17.36 -18.26 -1.07
CA GLY A 153 18.46 -19.11 -0.60
C GLY A 153 19.84 -18.42 -0.57
N SER A 154 19.88 -17.09 -0.74
CA SER A 154 21.12 -16.30 -0.72
C SER A 154 21.57 -15.92 0.69
N LEU A 155 20.71 -16.09 1.70
CA LEU A 155 20.95 -15.79 3.11
C LEU A 155 20.26 -16.82 3.99
N GLU A 156 20.89 -17.20 5.11
CA GLU A 156 20.26 -18.03 6.15
C GLU A 156 19.36 -17.19 7.05
N ALA A 157 18.22 -17.75 7.48
CA ALA A 157 17.26 -17.07 8.35
C ALA A 157 17.87 -16.60 9.69
N ALA A 158 18.70 -17.45 10.32
CA ALA A 158 19.40 -17.10 11.56
C ALA A 158 20.35 -15.90 11.38
N THR A 159 20.99 -15.79 10.22
CA THR A 159 21.85 -14.66 9.86
C THR A 159 21.03 -13.38 9.67
N MET A 160 19.88 -13.47 9.01
CA MET A 160 18.94 -12.34 8.89
C MET A 160 18.54 -11.79 10.25
N ASP A 161 18.12 -12.66 11.19
CA ASP A 161 17.69 -12.23 12.53
C ASP A 161 18.83 -11.57 13.32
N LEU A 162 20.06 -12.06 13.19
CA LEU A 162 21.23 -11.45 13.81
C LEU A 162 21.54 -10.04 13.25
N ILE A 163 21.46 -9.88 11.91
CA ILE A 163 21.63 -8.58 11.25
C ILE A 163 20.58 -7.61 11.74
N ALA A 164 19.30 -8.02 11.73
CA ALA A 164 18.17 -7.20 12.14
C ALA A 164 18.29 -6.74 13.60
N ALA A 165 18.68 -7.63 14.52
CA ALA A 165 18.87 -7.29 15.93
C ALA A 165 20.00 -6.25 16.13
N ARG A 166 21.15 -6.44 15.48
CA ARG A 166 22.28 -5.49 15.56
C ARG A 166 21.97 -4.12 14.94
N ALA A 167 21.17 -4.09 13.88
CA ALA A 167 20.69 -2.85 13.29
C ALA A 167 19.74 -2.10 14.24
N ALA A 168 18.81 -2.81 14.90
CA ALA A 168 17.90 -2.21 15.88
C ALA A 168 18.65 -1.50 17.01
N GLU A 169 19.69 -2.15 17.61
CA GLU A 169 20.52 -1.53 18.63
C GLU A 169 21.23 -0.25 18.15
N HIS A 170 21.61 -0.19 16.87
CA HIS A 170 22.21 1.01 16.29
C HIS A 170 21.19 2.15 16.18
N PHE A 171 19.97 1.85 15.74
CA PHE A 171 18.91 2.84 15.57
C PHE A 171 18.49 3.47 16.90
N GLU A 172 18.31 2.68 17.96
CA GLU A 172 17.98 3.15 19.29
C GLU A 172 19.01 4.16 19.83
N ARG A 173 20.31 3.98 19.49
CA ARG A 173 21.37 4.90 19.90
C ARG A 173 21.43 6.18 19.07
N THR A 174 20.99 6.14 17.82
CA THR A 174 21.10 7.24 16.87
C THR A 174 19.88 8.14 16.90
N LEU A 175 18.69 7.56 16.94
CA LEU A 175 17.42 8.27 16.85
C LEU A 175 16.88 8.62 18.26
N THR A 176 17.53 9.62 18.90
CA THR A 176 17.12 10.10 20.22
C THR A 176 16.05 11.18 20.13
N THR A 177 15.25 11.34 21.19
CA THR A 177 14.24 12.43 21.28
C THR A 177 14.88 13.82 21.16
N GLU A 178 16.09 14.01 21.68
CA GLU A 178 16.85 15.27 21.57
C GLU A 178 17.25 15.55 20.11
N PHE A 179 17.71 14.53 19.40
CA PHE A 179 18.04 14.67 17.98
C PHE A 179 16.78 15.06 17.18
N LEU A 180 15.67 14.35 17.36
CA LEU A 180 14.42 14.66 16.67
C LEU A 180 13.90 16.05 17.01
N PHE A 181 13.94 16.44 18.27
CA PHE A 181 13.50 17.78 18.69
C PHE A 181 14.27 18.88 17.97
N ARG A 182 15.58 18.76 17.89
CA ARG A 182 16.43 19.74 17.17
C ARG A 182 16.13 19.72 15.66
N THR A 183 15.92 18.56 15.08
CA THR A 183 15.59 18.42 13.66
C THR A 183 14.27 19.11 13.34
N MET A 184 13.22 18.81 14.11
CA MET A 184 11.87 19.36 13.88
C MET A 184 11.73 20.88 14.16
N GLN A 185 12.75 21.53 14.69
CA GLN A 185 12.82 22.98 14.83
C GLN A 185 13.41 23.70 13.62
N GLN A 186 13.89 22.96 12.64
CA GLN A 186 14.48 23.50 11.41
C GLN A 186 13.41 23.80 10.35
N SER A 187 13.82 24.30 9.19
CA SER A 187 12.91 24.45 8.06
C SER A 187 12.46 23.11 7.51
N ASP A 188 11.28 23.03 6.90
CA ASP A 188 10.72 21.80 6.33
C ASP A 188 11.70 21.13 5.34
N GLU A 189 12.39 21.92 4.51
CA GLU A 189 13.40 21.40 3.60
C GLU A 189 14.56 20.71 4.36
N THR A 190 15.03 21.32 5.45
CA THR A 190 16.12 20.74 6.26
C THR A 190 15.65 19.50 7.02
N VAL A 191 14.40 19.48 7.50
CA VAL A 191 13.79 18.31 8.13
C VAL A 191 13.75 17.16 7.14
N THR A 192 13.23 17.38 5.92
CA THR A 192 13.16 16.37 4.86
C THR A 192 14.55 15.81 4.54
N LEU A 193 15.54 16.68 4.26
CA LEU A 193 16.90 16.25 3.96
C LEU A 193 17.55 15.46 5.10
N THR A 194 17.23 15.80 6.36
CA THR A 194 17.76 15.09 7.52
C THR A 194 17.13 13.70 7.66
N LEU A 195 15.81 13.57 7.42
CA LEU A 195 15.11 12.30 7.47
C LEU A 195 15.56 11.38 6.33
N ASP A 196 15.72 11.90 5.11
CA ASP A 196 16.28 11.15 3.96
C ASP A 196 17.71 10.65 4.26
N SER A 197 18.53 11.47 4.91
CA SER A 197 19.88 11.08 5.31
C SER A 197 19.87 9.98 6.38
N LEU A 198 18.91 9.99 7.30
CA LEU A 198 18.73 8.93 8.30
C LEU A 198 18.28 7.62 7.65
N GLU A 199 17.34 7.68 6.70
CA GLU A 199 16.90 6.51 5.93
C GLU A 199 18.09 5.86 5.22
N ALA A 200 18.90 6.65 4.52
CA ALA A 200 20.11 6.18 3.87
C ALA A 200 21.12 5.56 4.86
N ALA A 201 21.30 6.18 6.03
CA ALA A 201 22.19 5.65 7.08
C ALA A 201 21.66 4.33 7.67
N PHE A 202 20.34 4.13 7.75
CA PHE A 202 19.75 2.88 8.18
C PHE A 202 19.98 1.77 7.16
N ALA A 203 19.74 2.04 5.88
CA ALA A 203 20.02 1.08 4.80
C ALA A 203 21.51 0.70 4.77
N GLU A 204 22.41 1.67 4.93
CA GLU A 204 23.86 1.41 4.99
C GLU A 204 24.25 0.56 6.20
N THR A 205 23.59 0.75 7.35
CA THR A 205 23.82 -0.09 8.54
C THR A 205 23.48 -1.56 8.26
N PHE A 206 22.32 -1.84 7.64
CA PHE A 206 21.96 -3.20 7.24
C PHE A 206 22.94 -3.77 6.20
N ARG A 207 23.30 -2.97 5.21
CA ARG A 207 24.29 -3.34 4.18
C ARG A 207 25.64 -3.73 4.76
N ALA A 208 26.16 -2.93 5.68
CA ALA A 208 27.44 -3.21 6.35
C ALA A 208 27.38 -4.51 7.16
N ARG A 209 26.28 -4.74 7.90
CA ARG A 209 26.08 -5.97 8.67
C ARG A 209 25.90 -7.19 7.78
N LEU A 210 25.22 -7.04 6.65
CA LEU A 210 25.09 -8.10 5.64
C LEU A 210 26.47 -8.46 5.06
N ALA A 211 27.27 -7.47 4.69
CA ALA A 211 28.62 -7.69 4.17
C ALA A 211 29.52 -8.43 5.17
N GLU A 212 29.47 -8.04 6.46
CA GLU A 212 30.18 -8.73 7.55
C GLU A 212 29.76 -10.20 7.68
N ALA A 213 28.45 -10.45 7.60
CA ALA A 213 27.88 -11.78 7.83
C ALA A 213 28.15 -12.76 6.67
N VAL A 214 28.10 -12.25 5.43
CA VAL A 214 28.28 -13.08 4.21
C VAL A 214 29.78 -13.30 3.90
N GLY A 215 30.65 -12.36 4.31
CA GLY A 215 32.06 -12.43 4.01
C GLY A 215 32.37 -12.10 2.54
N THR A 216 33.54 -12.56 2.04
CA THR A 216 33.97 -12.22 0.68
C THR A 216 33.79 -13.43 -0.26
N PRO A 217 33.18 -13.27 -1.48
CA PRO A 217 32.74 -12.00 -2.09
C PRO A 217 31.26 -11.71 -1.78
N ALA A 218 31.00 -10.56 -1.13
CA ALA A 218 29.63 -10.14 -0.76
C ALA A 218 28.87 -9.42 -1.91
N ALA A 219 29.54 -9.03 -3.00
CA ALA A 219 28.97 -8.13 -4.02
C ALA A 219 27.62 -8.57 -4.58
N ALA A 220 27.47 -9.84 -4.99
CA ALA A 220 26.22 -10.33 -5.56
C ALA A 220 25.06 -10.35 -4.56
N VAL A 221 25.33 -10.65 -3.28
CA VAL A 221 24.31 -10.63 -2.22
C VAL A 221 23.91 -9.20 -1.88
N LEU A 222 24.85 -8.27 -1.88
CA LEU A 222 24.58 -6.84 -1.69
C LEU A 222 23.72 -6.26 -2.82
N GLU A 223 24.02 -6.59 -4.08
CA GLU A 223 23.19 -6.19 -5.23
C GLU A 223 21.75 -6.76 -5.13
N GLN A 224 21.61 -8.01 -4.70
CA GLN A 224 20.30 -8.60 -4.46
C GLN A 224 19.56 -7.89 -3.33
N PHE A 225 20.24 -7.52 -2.25
CA PHE A 225 19.65 -6.75 -1.15
C PHE A 225 19.17 -5.37 -1.62
N GLU A 226 19.98 -4.64 -2.36
CA GLU A 226 19.63 -3.32 -2.91
C GLU A 226 18.41 -3.40 -3.84
N ALA A 227 18.39 -4.39 -4.73
CA ALA A 227 17.24 -4.63 -5.60
C ALA A 227 15.97 -5.00 -4.83
N ALA A 228 16.09 -5.80 -3.76
CA ALA A 228 14.98 -6.15 -2.89
C ALA A 228 14.48 -4.92 -2.11
N LEU A 229 15.38 -4.12 -1.56
CA LEU A 229 15.04 -2.90 -0.82
C LEU A 229 14.33 -1.89 -1.72
N GLU A 230 14.80 -1.68 -2.96
CA GLU A 230 14.12 -0.82 -3.93
C GLU A 230 12.70 -1.30 -4.25
N ARG A 231 12.47 -2.62 -4.36
CA ARG A 231 11.11 -3.16 -4.53
C ARG A 231 10.22 -2.87 -3.32
N VAL A 232 10.73 -3.08 -2.11
CA VAL A 232 10.00 -2.79 -0.86
C VAL A 232 9.63 -1.31 -0.76
N HIS A 233 10.56 -0.40 -1.05
CA HIS A 233 10.30 1.05 -1.09
C HIS A 233 9.24 1.41 -2.13
N ARG A 234 9.30 0.80 -3.31
CA ARG A 234 8.33 1.04 -4.38
C ARG A 234 6.94 0.55 -3.99
N ASP A 235 6.83 -0.64 -3.41
CA ASP A 235 5.56 -1.19 -2.92
C ASP A 235 4.93 -0.28 -1.87
N GLN A 236 5.70 0.17 -0.91
CA GLN A 236 5.26 1.09 0.13
C GLN A 236 4.77 2.43 -0.46
N ARG A 237 5.53 3.06 -1.38
CA ARG A 237 5.11 4.31 -2.05
C ARG A 237 3.82 4.15 -2.84
N ILE A 238 3.68 3.06 -3.60
CA ILE A 238 2.45 2.77 -4.35
C ILE A 238 1.27 2.64 -3.38
N THR A 239 1.45 1.95 -2.26
CA THR A 239 0.40 1.73 -1.27
C THR A 239 0.01 3.03 -0.56
N GLU A 240 0.97 3.88 -0.22
CA GLU A 240 0.70 5.23 0.34
C GLU A 240 -0.14 6.08 -0.62
N VAL A 241 0.20 6.11 -1.91
CA VAL A 241 -0.58 6.85 -2.91
C VAL A 241 -1.99 6.27 -3.06
N LEU A 242 -2.10 4.93 -3.13
CA LEU A 242 -3.40 4.26 -3.24
C LEU A 242 -4.31 4.50 -2.03
N SER A 243 -3.76 4.79 -0.85
CA SER A 243 -4.52 4.98 0.39
C SER A 243 -5.55 6.09 0.29
N SER A 244 -5.24 7.16 -0.43
CA SER A 244 -6.12 8.31 -0.67
C SER A 244 -7.05 8.13 -1.88
N ASP A 245 -6.86 7.07 -2.67
CA ASP A 245 -7.68 6.86 -3.86
C ASP A 245 -9.08 6.34 -3.52
N GLU A 246 -10.09 6.86 -4.21
CA GLU A 246 -11.45 6.35 -4.15
C GLU A 246 -11.71 5.37 -5.30
N PHE A 247 -12.16 4.18 -4.96
CA PHE A 247 -12.59 3.15 -5.90
C PHE A 247 -14.12 3.10 -5.96
N SER A 248 -14.66 3.19 -7.16
CA SER A 248 -16.09 2.96 -7.43
C SER A 248 -16.24 1.90 -8.51
N ILE A 249 -16.85 0.78 -8.14
CA ILE A 249 -17.10 -0.34 -9.04
C ILE A 249 -18.59 -0.49 -9.25
N ARG A 250 -19.00 -0.52 -10.51
CA ARG A 250 -20.38 -0.83 -10.92
C ARG A 250 -20.38 -2.10 -11.74
N LEU A 251 -21.18 -3.08 -11.31
CA LEU A 251 -21.38 -4.35 -12.02
C LEU A 251 -22.82 -4.44 -12.48
N ASN A 252 -23.04 -4.86 -13.72
CA ASN A 252 -24.34 -5.22 -14.24
C ASN A 252 -24.33 -6.70 -14.59
N LEU A 253 -25.20 -7.48 -13.95
CA LEU A 253 -25.43 -8.90 -14.21
C LEU A 253 -26.81 -9.10 -14.88
N PRO A 254 -26.98 -10.16 -15.69
CA PRO A 254 -28.30 -10.50 -16.24
C PRO A 254 -29.33 -10.75 -15.13
N GLY A 255 -30.56 -10.25 -15.32
CA GLY A 255 -31.67 -10.48 -14.42
C GLY A 255 -31.66 -9.57 -13.19
N THR A 256 -32.13 -10.09 -12.06
CA THR A 256 -32.29 -9.35 -10.80
C THR A 256 -31.30 -9.83 -9.77
N ILE A 257 -30.59 -8.89 -9.12
CA ILE A 257 -29.70 -9.21 -7.99
C ILE A 257 -30.53 -9.69 -6.80
N ILE A 258 -30.22 -10.88 -6.29
CA ILE A 258 -30.93 -11.49 -5.14
C ILE A 258 -30.06 -11.51 -3.88
N GLU A 259 -28.72 -11.38 -4.03
CA GLU A 259 -27.78 -11.32 -2.92
C GLU A 259 -26.55 -10.49 -3.34
N SER A 260 -26.07 -9.63 -2.46
CA SER A 260 -24.85 -8.84 -2.69
C SER A 260 -24.35 -8.22 -1.38
N ASN A 261 -23.04 -7.98 -1.29
CA ASN A 261 -22.44 -7.12 -0.26
C ASN A 261 -22.23 -5.67 -0.72
N GLY A 262 -22.72 -5.31 -1.91
CA GLY A 262 -22.72 -3.95 -2.43
C GLY A 262 -24.09 -3.26 -2.34
N LEU A 263 -24.14 -2.00 -2.78
CA LEU A 263 -25.35 -1.20 -2.83
C LEU A 263 -26.14 -1.54 -4.09
N LEU A 264 -27.39 -1.93 -3.93
CA LEU A 264 -28.30 -2.21 -5.03
C LEU A 264 -28.89 -0.92 -5.60
N SER A 265 -29.06 -0.87 -6.94
CA SER A 265 -29.78 0.22 -7.59
C SER A 265 -31.26 -0.14 -7.72
N PRO A 266 -32.19 0.60 -7.09
CA PRO A 266 -33.62 0.35 -7.24
C PRO A 266 -34.12 0.53 -8.68
N GLU A 267 -33.49 1.42 -9.43
CA GLU A 267 -33.86 1.75 -10.82
C GLU A 267 -33.29 0.75 -11.83
N GLU A 268 -32.25 -0.02 -11.42
CA GLU A 268 -31.52 -0.95 -12.27
C GLU A 268 -31.38 -2.31 -11.57
N PRO A 269 -32.36 -3.20 -11.65
CA PRO A 269 -32.42 -4.44 -10.84
C PRO A 269 -31.22 -5.39 -10.99
N GLY A 270 -30.49 -5.33 -12.13
CA GLY A 270 -29.27 -6.12 -12.39
C GLY A 270 -27.97 -5.45 -11.94
N THR A 271 -28.06 -4.26 -11.34
CA THR A 271 -26.90 -3.45 -11.04
C THR A 271 -26.58 -3.42 -9.55
N VAL A 272 -25.29 -3.61 -9.23
CA VAL A 272 -24.73 -3.44 -7.89
C VAL A 272 -23.54 -2.51 -7.95
N ARG A 273 -23.33 -1.72 -6.90
CA ARG A 273 -22.22 -0.77 -6.75
C ARG A 273 -21.48 -1.00 -5.45
N TRP A 274 -20.15 -0.84 -5.51
CA TRP A 274 -19.28 -0.78 -4.36
C TRP A 274 -18.47 0.51 -4.44
N SER A 275 -18.28 1.19 -3.31
CA SER A 275 -17.38 2.31 -3.17
C SER A 275 -16.52 2.11 -1.93
N PHE A 276 -15.21 2.36 -2.06
CA PHE A 276 -14.28 2.22 -0.95
C PHE A 276 -13.02 3.06 -1.20
N GLU A 277 -12.40 3.49 -0.11
CA GLU A 277 -11.09 4.11 -0.13
C GLU A 277 -9.98 3.07 -0.19
N GLY A 278 -8.87 3.39 -0.85
CA GLY A 278 -7.74 2.48 -1.00
C GLY A 278 -7.13 2.01 0.31
N LYS A 279 -7.24 2.80 1.40
CA LYS A 279 -6.79 2.37 2.74
C LYS A 279 -7.45 1.09 3.25
N LYS A 280 -8.63 0.70 2.75
CA LYS A 280 -9.26 -0.59 3.06
C LYS A 280 -8.48 -1.78 2.53
N LEU A 281 -7.53 -1.54 1.62
CA LEU A 281 -6.67 -2.58 1.05
C LEU A 281 -5.34 -2.72 1.80
N HIS A 282 -5.12 -1.99 2.90
CA HIS A 282 -3.85 -2.03 3.63
C HIS A 282 -3.56 -3.42 4.18
N ASP A 283 -4.46 -3.96 5.00
CA ASP A 283 -4.16 -5.16 5.78
C ASP A 283 -5.20 -6.27 5.66
N ALA A 284 -6.29 -6.02 4.95
CA ALA A 284 -7.37 -6.99 4.78
C ALA A 284 -7.79 -7.11 3.31
N ASP A 285 -8.02 -8.33 2.89
CA ASP A 285 -8.66 -8.60 1.60
C ASP A 285 -10.07 -8.02 1.57
N LEU A 286 -10.42 -7.40 0.45
CA LEU A 286 -11.75 -6.82 0.24
C LEU A 286 -12.55 -7.65 -0.75
N PRO A 287 -13.50 -8.52 -0.30
CA PRO A 287 -14.34 -9.30 -1.17
C PRO A 287 -15.52 -8.48 -1.70
N LEU A 288 -15.76 -8.54 -3.00
CA LEU A 288 -16.97 -8.08 -3.68
C LEU A 288 -17.76 -9.29 -4.17
N TYR A 289 -19.05 -9.31 -3.86
CA TYR A 289 -19.93 -10.43 -4.17
C TYR A 289 -21.29 -9.96 -4.68
N ALA A 290 -21.79 -10.62 -5.73
CA ALA A 290 -23.16 -10.46 -6.21
C ALA A 290 -23.70 -11.75 -6.84
N LEU A 291 -24.96 -12.06 -6.58
CA LEU A 291 -25.70 -13.14 -7.18
C LEU A 291 -26.97 -12.60 -7.84
N SER A 292 -27.17 -12.90 -9.09
CA SER A 292 -28.40 -12.55 -9.81
C SER A 292 -29.14 -13.79 -10.35
N VAL A 293 -30.41 -13.61 -10.68
CA VAL A 293 -31.26 -14.66 -11.24
C VAL A 293 -32.05 -14.14 -12.43
N VAL A 294 -32.13 -14.96 -13.47
CA VAL A 294 -33.00 -14.80 -14.61
C VAL A 294 -34.03 -15.94 -14.58
N ALA A 295 -35.31 -15.61 -14.56
CA ALA A 295 -36.37 -16.58 -14.83
C ALA A 295 -36.50 -16.79 -16.35
N ARG A 296 -36.62 -18.01 -16.80
CA ARG A 296 -36.89 -18.38 -18.20
C ARG A 296 -38.37 -18.40 -18.48
#